data_83b67abd96514cd9a74550899ea3db79
#
_entry.id   83b67abd96514cd9a74550899ea3db79
#
_cell.length_a   1.000
_cell.length_b   1.000
_cell.length_c   1.000
_cell.angle_alpha   90.00
_cell.angle_beta   90.00
_cell.angle_gamma   90.00
#
_symmetry.space_group_name_H-M   'P 1'
#
loop_
_entity.id
_entity.type
_entity.pdbx_description
1 polymer ?
#
loop_
_entity_poly.entity_id
_entity_poly.type
_entity_poly.pdbx_seq_one_letter_code
_entity_poly.pdbx_strand_id
1 'polypeptide(L)'
;MFIDEVKSRIEGGDAGSLLADNFIADWIVKFRRLALGWSHDKGVGIQDLACTLLAAVVWSDRVIYFQIGDGAIVESRRDEPDRYTVACWPQQGEYANMTNFLTDADAAEKVVREARSGAIDEVAIFTDGIQRLALDYRARSAHGPFFAPLFAWLRPRLGGYSQELSDSLGVYLNSEKINSRTDDDKTLILATRR
;
A
#
# COMPACT_ATOMS: atom_id res chain seq x y z
N MET A 1 14.46 -2.69 4.59
CA MET A 1 14.16 -4.08 5.02
C MET A 1 13.13 -4.80 4.13
N PHE A 2 11.84 -4.41 4.02
CA PHE A 2 10.90 -5.10 3.10
C PHE A 2 11.29 -4.93 1.63
N ILE A 3 11.47 -3.70 1.19
CA ILE A 3 11.88 -3.37 -0.19
C ILE A 3 13.22 -4.04 -0.53
N ASP A 4 14.17 -4.07 0.40
CA ASP A 4 15.49 -4.67 0.16
C ASP A 4 15.40 -6.19 0.01
N GLU A 5 14.56 -6.86 0.81
CA GLU A 5 14.28 -8.29 0.67
C GLU A 5 13.64 -8.60 -0.68
N VAL A 6 12.63 -7.81 -1.09
CA VAL A 6 11.95 -7.97 -2.39
C VAL A 6 12.92 -7.74 -3.54
N LYS A 7 13.72 -6.67 -3.51
CA LYS A 7 14.75 -6.37 -4.53
C LYS A 7 15.77 -7.50 -4.63
N SER A 8 16.30 -7.95 -3.50
CA SER A 8 17.29 -9.03 -3.45
C SER A 8 16.78 -10.31 -4.11
N ARG A 9 15.51 -10.68 -3.90
CA ARG A 9 14.90 -11.85 -4.55
C ARG A 9 14.72 -11.66 -6.06
N ILE A 10 14.29 -10.48 -6.48
CA ILE A 10 14.12 -10.16 -7.90
C ILE A 10 15.48 -10.19 -8.61
N GLU A 11 16.48 -9.52 -8.07
CA GLU A 11 17.84 -9.44 -8.63
C GLU A 11 18.55 -10.81 -8.59
N GLY A 12 18.28 -11.62 -7.57
CA GLY A 12 18.80 -12.99 -7.43
C GLY A 12 18.10 -14.03 -8.32
N GLY A 13 17.12 -13.63 -9.13
CA GLY A 13 16.36 -14.54 -10.00
C GLY A 13 15.29 -15.39 -9.28
N ASP A 14 15.02 -15.12 -8.01
CA ASP A 14 14.05 -15.85 -7.16
C ASP A 14 12.74 -15.06 -6.96
N ALA A 15 12.35 -14.25 -7.95
CA ALA A 15 11.11 -13.47 -7.88
C ALA A 15 9.85 -14.35 -7.67
N GLY A 16 9.91 -15.62 -8.09
CA GLY A 16 8.84 -16.58 -7.88
C GLY A 16 8.54 -16.89 -6.41
N SER A 17 9.55 -16.79 -5.54
CA SER A 17 9.37 -17.02 -4.09
C SER A 17 8.52 -15.96 -3.41
N LEU A 18 8.38 -14.76 -3.98
CA LEU A 18 7.47 -13.73 -3.51
C LEU A 18 5.99 -14.15 -3.63
N LEU A 19 5.72 -15.10 -4.53
CA LEU A 19 4.39 -15.67 -4.73
C LEU A 19 4.09 -16.83 -3.77
N ALA A 20 5.06 -17.30 -3.00
CA ALA A 20 4.85 -18.36 -2.01
C ALA A 20 3.90 -17.87 -0.90
N ASP A 21 2.99 -18.73 -0.47
CA ASP A 21 1.96 -18.38 0.51
C ASP A 21 2.53 -17.96 1.86
N ASN A 22 3.68 -18.53 2.25
CA ASN A 22 4.35 -18.24 3.51
C ASN A 22 5.31 -17.04 3.47
N PHE A 23 5.65 -16.49 2.28
CA PHE A 23 6.66 -15.43 2.16
C PHE A 23 6.43 -14.27 3.12
N ILE A 24 5.23 -13.68 3.08
CA ILE A 24 4.92 -12.50 3.89
C ILE A 24 4.83 -12.82 5.39
N ALA A 25 4.29 -13.98 5.76
CA ALA A 25 4.20 -14.42 7.14
C ALA A 25 5.60 -14.61 7.75
N ASP A 26 6.49 -15.28 7.05
CA ASP A 26 7.89 -15.49 7.47
C ASP A 26 8.63 -14.15 7.60
N TRP A 27 8.38 -13.23 6.65
CA TRP A 27 8.96 -11.89 6.70
C TRP A 27 8.46 -11.10 7.93
N ILE A 28 7.18 -11.16 8.27
CA ILE A 28 6.59 -10.51 9.45
C ILE A 28 7.21 -11.06 10.74
N VAL A 29 7.37 -12.36 10.85
CA VAL A 29 8.04 -12.99 12.01
C VAL A 29 9.46 -12.45 12.18
N LYS A 30 10.22 -12.35 11.08
CA LYS A 30 11.58 -11.77 11.06
C LYS A 30 11.54 -10.29 11.46
N PHE A 31 10.62 -9.51 10.90
CA PHE A 31 10.45 -8.09 11.24
C PHE A 31 10.18 -7.90 12.73
N ARG A 32 9.19 -8.62 13.30
CA ARG A 32 8.84 -8.51 14.71
C ARG A 32 10.00 -8.85 15.63
N ARG A 33 10.77 -9.89 15.30
CA ARG A 33 11.97 -10.24 16.08
C ARG A 33 12.98 -9.09 16.13
N LEU A 34 13.20 -8.41 15.00
CA LEU A 34 14.11 -7.26 14.93
C LEU A 34 13.53 -6.06 15.68
N ALA A 35 12.24 -5.80 15.55
CA ALA A 35 11.55 -4.72 16.27
C ALA A 35 11.60 -4.92 17.79
N LEU A 36 11.38 -6.14 18.27
CA LEU A 36 11.50 -6.49 19.70
C LEU A 36 12.94 -6.29 20.23
N GLY A 37 13.94 -6.72 19.46
CA GLY A 37 15.36 -6.48 19.83
C GLY A 37 15.66 -4.98 19.93
N TRP A 38 15.24 -4.21 18.94
CA TRP A 38 15.47 -2.76 18.94
C TRP A 38 14.70 -2.05 20.06
N SER A 39 13.45 -2.43 20.32
CA SER A 39 12.63 -1.94 21.43
C SER A 39 13.34 -2.15 22.78
N HIS A 40 13.84 -3.37 23.01
CA HIS A 40 14.63 -3.69 24.20
C HIS A 40 15.89 -2.83 24.33
N ASP A 41 16.67 -2.71 23.25
CA ASP A 41 17.94 -1.97 23.25
C ASP A 41 17.74 -0.47 23.50
N LYS A 42 16.60 0.08 23.09
CA LYS A 42 16.25 1.49 23.26
C LYS A 42 15.42 1.79 24.52
N GLY A 43 14.94 0.76 25.21
CA GLY A 43 14.10 0.92 26.40
C GLY A 43 12.72 1.53 26.08
N VAL A 44 12.18 1.27 24.88
CA VAL A 44 10.82 1.71 24.46
C VAL A 44 9.89 0.52 24.35
N GLY A 45 8.58 0.74 24.41
CA GLY A 45 7.59 -0.33 24.22
C GLY A 45 7.52 -0.78 22.76
N ILE A 46 7.19 -2.05 22.50
CA ILE A 46 6.97 -2.54 21.12
C ILE A 46 5.80 -1.81 20.44
N GLN A 47 4.82 -1.35 21.20
CA GLN A 47 3.69 -0.54 20.73
C GLN A 47 4.14 0.84 20.21
N ASP A 48 5.26 1.38 20.68
CA ASP A 48 5.80 2.66 20.19
C ASP A 48 6.42 2.51 18.79
N LEU A 49 6.59 1.26 18.32
CA LEU A 49 7.04 0.91 16.98
C LEU A 49 5.88 0.44 16.09
N ALA A 50 4.63 0.64 16.52
CA ALA A 50 3.46 0.20 15.77
C ALA A 50 3.47 0.83 14.35
N CYS A 51 3.33 -0.04 13.35
CA CYS A 51 3.27 0.39 11.95
C CYS A 51 2.45 -0.59 11.12
N THR A 52 1.90 -0.08 10.02
CA THR A 52 1.17 -0.83 9.01
C THR A 52 2.08 -1.19 7.83
N LEU A 53 1.62 -2.04 6.94
CA LEU A 53 2.27 -2.35 5.67
C LEU A 53 1.24 -2.35 4.54
N LEU A 54 1.53 -1.60 3.50
CA LEU A 54 0.86 -1.67 2.20
C LEU A 54 1.92 -1.82 1.14
N ALA A 55 1.84 -2.86 0.33
CA ALA A 55 2.83 -3.10 -0.71
C ALA A 55 2.20 -3.75 -1.95
N ALA A 56 2.75 -3.40 -3.11
CA ALA A 56 2.44 -4.02 -4.39
C ALA A 56 3.74 -4.41 -5.10
N VAL A 57 3.81 -5.62 -5.62
CA VAL A 57 4.87 -6.07 -6.53
C VAL A 57 4.20 -6.44 -7.85
N VAL A 58 4.57 -5.70 -8.91
CA VAL A 58 3.87 -5.75 -10.20
C VAL A 58 4.81 -6.31 -11.27
N TRP A 59 4.40 -7.41 -11.91
CA TRP A 59 5.04 -8.01 -13.10
C TRP A 59 4.29 -7.64 -14.37
N SER A 60 4.75 -8.13 -15.49
CA SER A 60 4.12 -7.90 -16.81
C SER A 60 2.72 -8.49 -16.92
N ASP A 61 2.46 -9.60 -16.24
CA ASP A 61 1.27 -10.43 -16.38
C ASP A 61 0.57 -10.75 -15.05
N ARG A 62 1.09 -10.23 -13.96
CA ARG A 62 0.55 -10.49 -12.61
C ARG A 62 0.94 -9.41 -11.60
N VAL A 63 0.30 -9.43 -10.46
CA VAL A 63 0.59 -8.58 -9.31
C VAL A 63 0.38 -9.36 -8.03
N ILE A 64 1.11 -9.02 -6.98
CA ILE A 64 0.83 -9.44 -5.63
C ILE A 64 0.77 -8.21 -4.71
N TYR A 65 -0.22 -8.19 -3.85
CA TYR A 65 -0.43 -7.17 -2.83
C TYR A 65 -0.26 -7.78 -1.44
N PHE A 66 0.31 -7.00 -0.55
CA PHE A 66 0.42 -7.32 0.87
C PHE A 66 -0.16 -6.17 1.69
N GLN A 67 -0.99 -6.50 2.67
CA GLN A 67 -1.60 -5.51 3.55
C GLN A 67 -1.68 -6.01 4.98
N ILE A 68 -1.28 -5.17 5.90
CA ILE A 68 -1.69 -5.19 7.30
C ILE A 68 -1.92 -3.74 7.73
N GLY A 69 -3.11 -3.45 8.24
CA GLY A 69 -3.52 -2.09 8.61
C GLY A 69 -4.73 -1.60 7.84
N ASP A 70 -5.10 -0.38 8.10
CA ASP A 70 -6.32 0.27 7.63
C ASP A 70 -6.15 1.13 6.37
N GLY A 71 -4.98 1.24 5.78
CA GLY A 71 -4.84 1.83 4.46
C GLY A 71 -5.51 1.02 3.34
N ALA A 72 -5.40 1.44 2.10
CA ALA A 72 -5.98 0.75 0.96
C ALA A 72 -5.08 0.73 -0.27
N ILE A 73 -5.34 -0.24 -1.15
CA ILE A 73 -4.70 -0.35 -2.46
C ILE A 73 -5.77 -0.39 -3.54
N VAL A 74 -5.62 0.47 -4.55
CA VAL A 74 -6.50 0.56 -5.72
C VAL A 74 -5.68 0.30 -6.96
N GLU A 75 -6.25 -0.43 -7.91
CA GLU A 75 -5.62 -0.77 -9.19
C GLU A 75 -6.49 -0.36 -10.38
N SER A 76 -5.86 -0.14 -11.54
CA SER A 76 -6.52 -0.11 -12.84
C SER A 76 -5.83 -1.09 -13.78
N ARG A 77 -6.61 -1.87 -14.50
CA ARG A 77 -6.13 -2.91 -15.39
C ARG A 77 -5.97 -2.39 -16.81
N ARG A 78 -5.07 -3.00 -17.57
CA ARG A 78 -4.84 -2.66 -18.98
C ARG A 78 -6.04 -2.85 -19.86
N ASP A 79 -6.82 -3.91 -19.62
CA ASP A 79 -8.02 -4.27 -20.37
C ASP A 79 -9.25 -3.44 -19.99
N GLU A 80 -9.20 -2.71 -18.86
CA GLU A 80 -10.25 -1.83 -18.37
C GLU A 80 -9.67 -0.48 -17.92
N PRO A 81 -9.13 0.34 -18.84
CA PRO A 81 -8.52 1.62 -18.48
C PRO A 81 -9.55 2.56 -17.85
N ASP A 82 -9.09 3.38 -16.90
CA ASP A 82 -9.92 4.33 -16.12
C ASP A 82 -10.99 3.68 -15.23
N ARG A 83 -11.06 2.35 -15.18
CA ARG A 83 -11.82 1.61 -14.19
C ARG A 83 -10.93 1.25 -13.02
N TYR A 84 -11.22 1.88 -11.87
CA TYR A 84 -10.48 1.68 -10.63
C TYR A 84 -11.20 0.68 -9.74
N THR A 85 -10.45 -0.34 -9.30
CA THR A 85 -10.95 -1.38 -8.40
C THR A 85 -10.13 -1.44 -7.14
N VAL A 86 -10.75 -1.73 -6.00
CA VAL A 86 -10.03 -1.87 -4.74
C VAL A 86 -9.39 -3.27 -4.71
N ALA A 87 -8.06 -3.31 -4.72
CA ALA A 87 -7.29 -4.53 -4.59
C ALA A 87 -7.23 -5.00 -3.14
N CYS A 88 -6.95 -4.07 -2.22
CA CYS A 88 -6.97 -4.33 -0.79
C CYS A 88 -7.85 -3.28 -0.10
N TRP A 89 -8.94 -3.76 0.51
CA TRP A 89 -9.87 -2.95 1.29
C TRP A 89 -9.30 -2.71 2.70
N PRO A 90 -9.52 -1.52 3.30
CA PRO A 90 -9.06 -1.24 4.67
C PRO A 90 -9.45 -2.34 5.65
N GLN A 91 -8.48 -2.86 6.39
CA GLN A 91 -8.77 -3.79 7.47
C GLN A 91 -9.46 -3.05 8.63
N GLN A 92 -10.38 -3.74 9.26
CA GLN A 92 -10.98 -3.30 10.53
C GLN A 92 -10.49 -4.25 11.61
N GLY A 93 -9.98 -3.70 12.73
CA GLY A 93 -9.68 -4.48 13.92
C GLY A 93 -10.96 -5.04 14.58
N GLU A 94 -10.81 -5.74 15.70
CA GLU A 94 -11.96 -6.28 16.47
C GLU A 94 -12.95 -5.19 16.91
N TYR A 95 -12.49 -3.96 17.08
CA TYR A 95 -13.32 -2.79 17.37
C TYR A 95 -13.14 -1.73 16.28
N ALA A 96 -14.18 -0.93 16.07
CA ALA A 96 -14.27 0.04 14.98
C ALA A 96 -13.11 1.07 14.88
N ASN A 97 -12.33 1.22 15.95
CA ASN A 97 -11.20 2.16 16.03
C ASN A 97 -9.85 1.44 16.25
N MET A 98 -9.77 0.13 16.02
CA MET A 98 -8.52 -0.62 16.15
C MET A 98 -7.97 -0.99 14.78
N THR A 99 -6.69 -0.71 14.58
CA THR A 99 -5.92 -1.09 13.39
C THR A 99 -5.02 -2.27 13.74
N ASN A 100 -4.77 -3.16 12.78
CA ASN A 100 -3.78 -4.22 12.91
C ASN A 100 -2.39 -3.68 12.54
N PHE A 101 -1.39 -4.02 13.35
CA PHE A 101 -0.02 -3.56 13.14
C PHE A 101 0.95 -4.72 12.88
N LEU A 102 2.04 -4.44 12.18
CA LEU A 102 3.14 -5.40 11.96
C LEU A 102 3.78 -5.87 13.28
N THR A 103 3.66 -5.08 14.33
CA THR A 103 4.18 -5.37 15.67
C THR A 103 3.27 -6.26 16.51
N ASP A 104 2.03 -6.50 16.10
CA ASP A 104 1.08 -7.36 16.81
C ASP A 104 1.57 -8.81 16.89
N ALA A 105 1.21 -9.52 17.95
CA ALA A 105 1.65 -10.89 18.16
C ALA A 105 1.16 -11.84 17.05
N ASP A 106 -0.01 -11.59 16.54
CA ASP A 106 -0.73 -12.36 15.53
C ASP A 106 -0.68 -11.70 14.12
N ALA A 107 0.24 -10.75 13.90
CA ALA A 107 0.36 -10.02 12.64
C ALA A 107 0.52 -10.94 11.41
N ALA A 108 1.27 -12.06 11.57
CA ALA A 108 1.48 -13.02 10.49
C ALA A 108 0.19 -13.77 10.10
N GLU A 109 -0.79 -13.86 10.99
CA GLU A 109 -2.10 -14.48 10.74
C GLU A 109 -3.09 -13.47 10.13
N LYS A 110 -2.90 -12.19 10.40
CA LYS A 110 -3.78 -11.09 9.97
C LYS A 110 -3.37 -10.46 8.65
N VAL A 111 -2.15 -10.71 8.16
CA VAL A 111 -1.70 -10.14 6.90
C VAL A 111 -2.55 -10.67 5.73
N VAL A 112 -3.06 -9.73 4.94
CA VAL A 112 -3.72 -10.06 3.66
C VAL A 112 -2.66 -10.17 2.57
N ARG A 113 -2.77 -11.23 1.79
CA ARG A 113 -2.01 -11.48 0.58
C ARG A 113 -2.98 -11.72 -0.57
N GLU A 114 -2.93 -10.87 -1.58
CA GLU A 114 -3.76 -10.99 -2.77
C GLU A 114 -2.87 -11.09 -4.01
N ALA A 115 -2.97 -12.20 -4.74
CA ALA A 115 -2.27 -12.40 -6.00
C ALA A 115 -3.29 -12.42 -7.15
N ARG A 116 -3.01 -11.65 -8.21
CA ARG A 116 -3.90 -11.53 -9.36
C ARG A 116 -3.12 -11.69 -10.66
N SER A 117 -3.72 -12.38 -11.62
CA SER A 117 -3.22 -12.50 -12.99
C SER A 117 -3.75 -11.34 -13.85
N GLY A 118 -2.98 -10.99 -14.89
CA GLY A 118 -3.29 -9.93 -15.84
C GLY A 118 -2.41 -8.70 -15.64
N ALA A 119 -2.34 -7.90 -16.68
CA ALA A 119 -1.53 -6.68 -16.68
C ALA A 119 -2.24 -5.56 -15.88
N ILE A 120 -1.58 -5.10 -14.84
CA ILE A 120 -1.99 -3.92 -14.08
C ILE A 120 -1.21 -2.72 -14.61
N ASP A 121 -1.91 -1.68 -15.01
CA ASP A 121 -1.28 -0.47 -15.54
C ASP A 121 -1.13 0.62 -14.50
N GLU A 122 -2.01 0.66 -13.50
CA GLU A 122 -1.98 1.71 -12.47
C GLU A 122 -2.22 1.12 -11.09
N VAL A 123 -1.48 1.63 -10.12
CA VAL A 123 -1.64 1.29 -8.70
C VAL A 123 -1.58 2.56 -7.87
N ALA A 124 -2.55 2.72 -6.97
CA ALA A 124 -2.56 3.72 -5.92
C ALA A 124 -2.53 3.04 -4.55
N ILE A 125 -1.60 3.44 -3.69
CA ILE A 125 -1.46 2.97 -2.30
C ILE A 125 -1.60 4.18 -1.39
N PHE A 126 -2.46 4.11 -0.39
CA PHE A 126 -2.71 5.25 0.48
C PHE A 126 -3.12 4.88 1.90
N THR A 127 -2.83 5.80 2.82
CA THR A 127 -3.21 5.70 4.23
C THR A 127 -4.67 6.13 4.45
N ASP A 128 -5.20 5.88 5.63
CA ASP A 128 -6.58 6.17 6.04
C ASP A 128 -6.99 7.64 5.87
N GLY A 129 -6.07 8.59 6.03
CA GLY A 129 -6.34 10.01 5.84
C GLY A 129 -6.88 10.40 4.44
N ILE A 130 -6.82 9.50 3.44
CA ILE A 130 -7.36 9.74 2.09
C ILE A 130 -8.61 8.91 1.81
N GLN A 131 -8.94 7.93 2.62
CA GLN A 131 -10.00 6.96 2.34
C GLN A 131 -11.35 7.59 1.99
N ARG A 132 -11.77 8.62 2.74
CA ARG A 132 -13.05 9.31 2.50
C ARG A 132 -13.13 10.04 1.16
N LEU A 133 -11.99 10.30 0.53
CA LEU A 133 -11.87 10.92 -0.79
C LEU A 133 -11.78 9.88 -1.90
N ALA A 134 -11.12 8.76 -1.59
CA ALA A 134 -10.69 7.73 -2.54
C ALA A 134 -11.65 6.53 -2.62
N LEU A 135 -12.46 6.28 -1.58
CA LEU A 135 -13.33 5.11 -1.47
C LEU A 135 -14.80 5.50 -1.29
N ASP A 136 -15.67 4.77 -1.97
CA ASP A 136 -17.10 4.75 -1.68
C ASP A 136 -17.43 3.54 -0.80
N TYR A 137 -17.62 3.79 0.49
CA TYR A 137 -17.92 2.75 1.47
C TYR A 137 -19.28 2.10 1.29
N ARG A 138 -20.27 2.85 0.74
CA ARG A 138 -21.60 2.32 0.49
C ARG A 138 -21.60 1.35 -0.69
N ALA A 139 -20.94 1.75 -1.78
CA ALA A 139 -20.80 0.93 -2.98
C ALA A 139 -19.68 -0.12 -2.86
N ARG A 140 -18.83 -0.06 -1.82
CA ARG A 140 -17.61 -0.84 -1.67
C ARG A 140 -16.72 -0.79 -2.91
N SER A 141 -16.45 0.41 -3.40
CA SER A 141 -15.72 0.65 -4.63
C SER A 141 -14.73 1.79 -4.51
N ALA A 142 -13.79 1.86 -5.45
CA ALA A 142 -12.92 3.02 -5.61
C ALA A 142 -13.70 4.20 -6.18
N HIS A 143 -13.43 5.41 -5.68
CA HIS A 143 -14.00 6.64 -6.21
C HIS A 143 -13.20 7.09 -7.44
N GLY A 144 -13.58 6.59 -8.63
CA GLY A 144 -12.88 6.86 -9.91
C GLY A 144 -12.56 8.34 -10.17
N PRO A 145 -13.49 9.31 -9.91
CA PRO A 145 -13.22 10.73 -10.06
C PRO A 145 -12.07 11.30 -9.22
N PHE A 146 -11.63 10.59 -8.16
CA PHE A 146 -10.44 10.95 -7.41
C PHE A 146 -9.17 10.52 -8.15
N PHE A 147 -9.14 9.30 -8.71
CA PHE A 147 -7.95 8.72 -9.31
C PHE A 147 -7.70 9.14 -10.76
N ALA A 148 -8.74 9.23 -11.58
CA ALA A 148 -8.62 9.49 -13.00
C ALA A 148 -7.79 10.74 -13.35
N PRO A 149 -7.99 11.91 -12.73
CA PRO A 149 -7.16 13.09 -13.03
C PRO A 149 -5.72 12.94 -12.57
N LEU A 150 -5.46 12.23 -11.47
CA LEU A 150 -4.11 12.00 -10.95
C LEU A 150 -3.31 11.11 -11.90
N PHE A 151 -3.90 10.02 -12.38
CA PHE A 151 -3.24 9.14 -13.34
C PHE A 151 -3.14 9.77 -14.74
N ALA A 152 -4.14 10.51 -15.20
CA ALA A 152 -4.05 11.26 -16.46
C ALA A 152 -2.87 12.24 -16.47
N TRP A 153 -2.55 12.83 -15.31
CA TRP A 153 -1.39 13.70 -15.16
C TRP A 153 -0.06 12.93 -15.08
N LEU A 154 -0.07 11.72 -14.52
CA LEU A 154 1.14 10.89 -14.36
C LEU A 154 1.54 10.17 -15.66
N ARG A 155 0.59 9.66 -16.45
CA ARG A 155 0.82 8.83 -17.66
C ARG A 155 1.79 9.42 -18.67
N PRO A 156 1.76 10.73 -19.01
CA PRO A 156 2.64 11.30 -20.06
C PRO A 156 4.07 11.56 -19.58
N ARG A 157 4.39 11.28 -18.31
CA ARG A 157 5.68 11.61 -17.72
C ARG A 157 6.75 10.56 -18.01
N LEU A 158 8.03 10.95 -17.90
CA LEU A 158 9.15 10.01 -18.05
C LEU A 158 9.14 8.96 -16.94
N GLY A 159 9.56 7.72 -17.27
CA GLY A 159 9.58 6.62 -16.31
C GLY A 159 10.57 6.84 -15.16
N GLY A 160 10.29 6.14 -14.06
CA GLY A 160 11.07 6.22 -12.83
C GLY A 160 10.45 7.16 -11.80
N TYR A 161 11.12 7.29 -10.66
CA TYR A 161 10.71 8.20 -9.59
C TYR A 161 10.95 9.66 -10.03
N SER A 162 10.00 10.53 -9.73
CA SER A 162 10.10 11.97 -9.99
C SER A 162 9.85 12.76 -8.70
N GLN A 163 10.87 13.46 -8.23
CA GLN A 163 10.75 14.36 -7.06
C GLN A 163 9.78 15.50 -7.35
N GLU A 164 9.84 16.11 -8.53
CA GLU A 164 8.93 17.21 -8.94
C GLU A 164 7.45 16.79 -8.86
N LEU A 165 7.14 15.57 -9.32
CA LEU A 165 5.77 15.04 -9.24
C LEU A 165 5.36 14.73 -7.81
N SER A 166 6.28 14.22 -6.99
CA SER A 166 6.04 13.95 -5.57
C SER A 166 5.78 15.25 -4.80
N ASP A 167 6.55 16.29 -5.06
CA ASP A 167 6.36 17.61 -4.44
C ASP A 167 5.00 18.22 -4.83
N SER A 168 4.64 18.13 -6.12
CA SER A 168 3.34 18.60 -6.63
C SER A 168 2.17 17.81 -6.02
N LEU A 169 2.32 16.50 -5.85
CA LEU A 169 1.33 15.67 -5.17
C LEU A 169 1.20 16.08 -3.70
N GLY A 170 2.32 16.35 -3.02
CA GLY A 170 2.33 16.87 -1.66
C GLY A 170 1.58 18.20 -1.52
N VAL A 171 1.80 19.15 -2.45
CA VAL A 171 1.06 20.41 -2.50
C VAL A 171 -0.45 20.16 -2.70
N TYR A 172 -0.82 19.26 -3.60
CA TYR A 172 -2.23 18.88 -3.82
C TYR A 172 -2.86 18.31 -2.57
N LEU A 173 -2.21 17.34 -1.89
CA LEU A 173 -2.72 16.71 -0.67
C LEU A 173 -2.84 17.69 0.51
N ASN A 174 -2.03 18.76 0.53
CA ASN A 174 -2.08 19.82 1.53
C ASN A 174 -2.98 21.01 1.14
N SER A 175 -3.68 20.92 -0.01
CA SER A 175 -4.58 21.98 -0.45
C SER A 175 -5.80 22.11 0.48
N GLU A 176 -6.38 23.31 0.56
CA GLU A 176 -7.63 23.59 1.31
C GLU A 176 -8.76 22.63 0.88
N LYS A 177 -8.86 22.32 -0.42
CA LYS A 177 -9.85 21.39 -0.98
C LYS A 177 -9.77 19.99 -0.35
N ILE A 178 -8.57 19.51 -0.02
CA ILE A 178 -8.34 18.22 0.61
C ILE A 178 -8.46 18.36 2.13
N ASN A 179 -7.81 19.34 2.74
CA ASN A 179 -7.79 19.55 4.18
C ASN A 179 -9.18 19.86 4.77
N SER A 180 -10.10 20.44 3.98
CA SER A 180 -11.50 20.63 4.42
C SER A 180 -12.28 19.32 4.54
N ARG A 181 -11.74 18.19 4.06
CA ARG A 181 -12.43 16.88 4.04
C ARG A 181 -11.77 15.85 4.96
N THR A 182 -10.56 16.10 5.41
CA THR A 182 -9.81 15.24 6.32
C THR A 182 -8.77 16.07 7.08
N ASP A 183 -8.66 15.82 8.37
CA ASP A 183 -7.68 16.42 9.30
C ASP A 183 -6.53 15.47 9.63
N ASP A 184 -6.53 14.29 9.03
CA ASP A 184 -5.56 13.25 9.28
C ASP A 184 -4.32 13.35 8.39
N ASP A 185 -3.25 12.66 8.78
CA ASP A 185 -2.03 12.55 7.99
C ASP A 185 -2.27 11.77 6.69
N LYS A 186 -1.71 12.27 5.59
CA LYS A 186 -1.99 11.77 4.25
C LYS A 186 -0.73 11.27 3.56
N THR A 187 -0.76 10.00 3.17
CA THR A 187 0.24 9.42 2.27
C THR A 187 -0.46 8.84 1.05
N LEU A 188 0.05 9.15 -0.14
CA LEU A 188 -0.41 8.60 -1.41
C LEU A 188 0.79 8.27 -2.29
N ILE A 189 0.85 7.03 -2.76
CA ILE A 189 1.80 6.58 -3.77
C ILE A 189 1.02 6.26 -5.03
N LEU A 190 1.44 6.79 -6.16
CA LEU A 190 0.89 6.52 -7.48
C LEU A 190 1.97 5.91 -8.37
N ALA A 191 1.66 4.80 -9.02
CA ALA A 191 2.53 4.17 -10.00
C ALA A 191 1.73 3.86 -11.26
N THR A 192 2.31 4.16 -12.43
CA THR A 192 1.74 3.80 -13.74
C THR A 192 2.78 3.07 -14.56
N ARG A 193 2.32 2.10 -15.33
CA ARG A 193 3.12 1.37 -16.31
C ARG A 193 3.02 2.08 -17.66
N ARG A 194 4.09 2.00 -18.43
CA ARG A 194 4.17 2.42 -19.84
C ARG A 194 4.16 1.23 -20.76
#